data_fafab28b3bb66f2a399c685e301fd314
#
_entry.id   fafab28b3bb66f2a399c685e301fd314
#
_cell.length_a   1.000
_cell.length_b   1.000
_cell.length_c   1.000
_cell.angle_alpha   90.00
_cell.angle_beta   90.00
_cell.angle_gamma   90.00
#
_symmetry.space_group_name_H-M   'P 1'
#
loop_
_entity.id
_entity.type
_entity.pdbx_description
1 polymer ?
#
loop_
_entity_poly.entity_id
_entity_poly.type
_entity_poly.pdbx_seq_one_letter_code
_entity_poly.pdbx_strand_id
1 'polypeptide(L)'
;THFQPAQPTTVGKRATLWTQEFLMDLEDLEYVKGSLKLLGSKGTTGTQASFLELFDGDQETIDKIDPMIAKKMGFETCYPVSGQTYSRKVDTRVVNVLAGIAASAHKMSNDIRLLQHLKEIEEPFEKSQIGSSAMAYKRNPMRSERIASLSRYVMVDAMNPAITSATQWFERTLDDSANKRLSVPEGFLAIDGILDLCLNVVDGLVVYPKVIEKRLMSELPFMATENIMMDAVKAGGDRQELHERIRELSMEAGRNVKEKGLDNNLLELIAADPAFNLSLEELQKTMDPAKYVGRAPIQVDAYLKNVVNPVLEANKDILGVTAEINV
;
A
#
# COMPACT_ATOMS: atom_id res chain seq x y z
N THR A 1 -2.71 -9.81 -13.49
CA THR A 1 -2.99 -10.63 -12.30
C THR A 1 -1.98 -11.76 -12.20
N HIS A 2 -1.63 -12.19 -10.98
CA HIS A 2 -0.62 -13.24 -10.77
C HIS A 2 0.73 -12.97 -11.46
N PHE A 3 1.08 -11.70 -11.61
CA PHE A 3 2.24 -11.22 -12.38
C PHE A 3 2.26 -11.72 -13.83
N GLN A 4 1.09 -11.98 -14.38
CA GLN A 4 0.86 -12.34 -15.78
C GLN A 4 -0.04 -11.30 -16.45
N PRO A 5 0.14 -11.04 -17.74
CA PRO A 5 -0.72 -10.15 -18.50
C PRO A 5 -2.18 -10.64 -18.47
N ALA A 6 -3.11 -9.71 -18.19
CA ALA A 6 -4.54 -9.98 -18.22
C ALA A 6 -5.26 -8.89 -19.02
N GLN A 7 -5.52 -7.74 -18.37
CA GLN A 7 -6.07 -6.56 -19.01
C GLN A 7 -5.19 -5.35 -18.71
N PRO A 8 -5.05 -4.40 -19.64
CA PRO A 8 -4.33 -3.15 -19.42
C PRO A 8 -4.96 -2.32 -18.30
N THR A 9 -4.10 -1.62 -17.58
CA THR A 9 -4.48 -0.59 -16.62
C THR A 9 -3.59 0.63 -16.82
N THR A 10 -3.74 1.66 -15.98
CA THR A 10 -2.87 2.85 -16.02
C THR A 10 -1.96 2.91 -14.79
N VAL A 11 -0.84 3.62 -14.91
CA VAL A 11 0.05 3.91 -13.78
C VAL A 11 -0.73 4.65 -12.68
N GLY A 12 -1.54 5.64 -13.05
CA GLY A 12 -2.38 6.38 -12.10
C GLY A 12 -3.35 5.46 -11.34
N LYS A 13 -4.00 4.52 -12.04
CA LYS A 13 -4.91 3.56 -11.36
C LYS A 13 -4.16 2.68 -10.37
N ARG A 14 -2.95 2.24 -10.70
CA ARG A 14 -2.10 1.47 -9.77
C ARG A 14 -1.70 2.30 -8.55
N ALA A 15 -1.31 3.56 -8.75
CA ALA A 15 -0.98 4.47 -7.65
C ALA A 15 -2.17 4.73 -6.71
N THR A 16 -3.40 4.80 -7.23
CA THR A 16 -4.58 4.94 -6.36
C THR A 16 -4.81 3.75 -5.44
N LEU A 17 -4.35 2.54 -5.79
CA LEU A 17 -4.42 1.39 -4.88
C LEU A 17 -3.50 1.60 -3.67
N TRP A 18 -2.29 2.09 -3.89
CA TRP A 18 -1.37 2.41 -2.79
C TRP A 18 -1.92 3.53 -1.90
N THR A 19 -2.44 4.58 -2.53
CA THR A 19 -3.04 5.71 -1.80
C THR A 19 -4.23 5.27 -0.96
N GLN A 20 -5.07 4.37 -1.46
CA GLN A 20 -6.22 3.86 -0.72
C GLN A 20 -5.80 3.07 0.53
N GLU A 21 -4.75 2.26 0.45
CA GLU A 21 -4.23 1.52 1.61
C GLU A 21 -3.74 2.50 2.70
N PHE A 22 -2.97 3.53 2.33
CA PHE A 22 -2.54 4.57 3.28
C PHE A 22 -3.70 5.38 3.87
N LEU A 23 -4.78 5.61 3.12
CA LEU A 23 -5.97 6.27 3.68
C LEU A 23 -6.70 5.40 4.70
N MET A 24 -6.76 4.07 4.48
CA MET A 24 -7.28 3.14 5.48
C MET A 24 -6.40 3.16 6.75
N ASP A 25 -5.09 3.20 6.60
CA ASP A 25 -4.16 3.33 7.73
C ASP A 25 -4.36 4.66 8.49
N LEU A 26 -4.64 5.76 7.78
CA LEU A 26 -4.93 7.05 8.39
C LEU A 26 -6.24 7.00 9.22
N GLU A 27 -7.27 6.36 8.69
CA GLU A 27 -8.54 6.14 9.41
C GLU A 27 -8.31 5.34 10.70
N ASP A 28 -7.54 4.26 10.64
CA ASP A 28 -7.19 3.44 11.80
C ASP A 28 -6.34 4.23 12.82
N LEU A 29 -5.39 5.04 12.34
CA LEU A 29 -4.56 5.91 13.17
C LEU A 29 -5.40 6.94 13.94
N GLU A 30 -6.30 7.63 13.25
CA GLU A 30 -7.20 8.61 13.85
C GLU A 30 -8.14 7.97 14.86
N TYR A 31 -8.70 6.80 14.54
CA TYR A 31 -9.55 6.05 15.45
C TYR A 31 -8.80 5.64 16.72
N VAL A 32 -7.61 5.09 16.59
CA VAL A 32 -6.82 4.66 17.77
C VAL A 32 -6.39 5.87 18.57
N LYS A 33 -5.88 6.93 17.95
CA LYS A 33 -5.49 8.19 18.59
C LYS A 33 -6.67 8.79 19.38
N GLY A 34 -7.85 8.89 18.78
CA GLY A 34 -9.06 9.41 19.43
C GLY A 34 -9.59 8.52 20.55
N SER A 35 -9.23 7.22 20.56
CA SER A 35 -9.64 6.29 21.61
C SER A 35 -8.72 6.27 22.83
N LEU A 36 -7.56 6.94 22.79
CA LEU A 36 -6.61 6.96 23.89
C LEU A 36 -7.17 7.74 25.07
N LYS A 37 -6.99 7.20 26.26
CA LYS A 37 -7.41 7.79 27.53
C LYS A 37 -6.23 7.86 28.48
N LEU A 38 -6.29 8.79 29.40
CA LEU A 38 -5.30 8.85 30.46
C LEU A 38 -5.55 7.73 31.47
N LEU A 39 -4.49 7.25 32.13
CA LEU A 39 -4.62 6.29 33.24
C LEU A 39 -5.47 6.86 34.39
N GLY A 40 -5.24 8.13 34.72
CA GLY A 40 -5.77 8.75 35.93
C GLY A 40 -4.93 8.45 37.16
N SER A 41 -5.42 8.85 38.33
CA SER A 41 -4.78 8.62 39.61
C SER A 41 -5.55 7.56 40.40
N LYS A 42 -5.13 6.32 40.31
CA LYS A 42 -5.90 5.18 40.86
C LYS A 42 -5.18 4.45 42.01
N GLY A 43 -3.92 4.81 42.28
CA GLY A 43 -3.14 4.20 43.36
C GLY A 43 -2.48 2.89 42.99
N THR A 44 -1.91 2.22 43.97
CA THR A 44 -1.03 1.05 43.81
C THR A 44 -1.69 -0.12 43.10
N THR A 45 -2.98 -0.37 43.37
CA THR A 45 -3.75 -1.49 42.83
C THR A 45 -4.97 -1.04 41.99
N GLY A 46 -5.11 0.25 41.74
CA GLY A 46 -6.24 0.79 41.00
C GLY A 46 -7.51 1.04 41.82
N THR A 47 -7.44 0.86 43.14
CA THR A 47 -8.63 0.91 44.02
C THR A 47 -8.91 2.30 44.61
N GLN A 48 -7.98 3.26 44.44
CA GLN A 48 -8.06 4.60 45.04
C GLN A 48 -8.23 4.58 46.60
N ALA A 49 -7.82 3.50 47.26
CA ALA A 49 -7.98 3.35 48.69
C ALA A 49 -7.40 4.50 49.52
N SER A 50 -6.22 5.02 49.15
CA SER A 50 -5.59 6.17 49.82
C SER A 50 -6.42 7.46 49.69
N PHE A 51 -7.11 7.66 48.56
CA PHE A 51 -8.00 8.80 48.40
C PHE A 51 -9.28 8.64 49.22
N LEU A 52 -9.80 7.40 49.28
CA LEU A 52 -10.98 7.11 50.12
C LEU A 52 -10.71 7.44 51.57
N GLU A 53 -9.53 7.09 52.08
CA GLU A 53 -9.10 7.41 53.42
C GLU A 53 -8.86 8.95 53.60
N LEU A 54 -8.17 9.58 52.63
CA LEU A 54 -7.85 11.00 52.66
C LEU A 54 -9.09 11.92 52.68
N PHE A 55 -10.17 11.50 52.02
CA PHE A 55 -11.40 12.27 51.94
C PHE A 55 -12.52 11.72 52.81
N ASP A 56 -12.18 10.95 53.86
CA ASP A 56 -13.14 10.41 54.82
C ASP A 56 -14.34 9.71 54.18
N GLY A 57 -14.11 9.00 53.07
CA GLY A 57 -15.14 8.24 52.36
C GLY A 57 -15.98 9.06 51.37
N ASP A 58 -15.67 10.32 51.14
CA ASP A 58 -16.38 11.19 50.18
C ASP A 58 -16.14 10.77 48.72
N GLN A 59 -17.02 9.92 48.18
CA GLN A 59 -16.98 9.38 46.83
C GLN A 59 -17.11 10.50 45.77
N GLU A 60 -17.95 11.50 46.03
CA GLU A 60 -18.17 12.58 45.04
C GLU A 60 -16.91 13.42 44.79
N THR A 61 -16.11 13.64 45.85
CA THR A 61 -14.82 14.33 45.70
C THR A 61 -13.78 13.47 45.00
N ILE A 62 -13.76 12.18 45.26
CA ILE A 62 -12.85 11.22 44.59
C ILE A 62 -13.20 11.14 43.10
N ASP A 63 -14.47 11.07 42.74
CA ASP A 63 -14.92 11.01 41.34
C ASP A 63 -14.48 12.21 40.49
N LYS A 64 -14.19 13.35 41.10
CA LYS A 64 -13.69 14.55 40.41
C LYS A 64 -12.20 14.51 40.08
N ILE A 65 -11.41 13.64 40.72
CA ILE A 65 -9.94 13.62 40.60
C ILE A 65 -9.53 13.31 39.15
N ASP A 66 -9.99 12.19 38.62
CA ASP A 66 -9.61 11.75 37.26
C ASP A 66 -10.04 12.71 36.15
N PRO A 67 -11.27 13.25 36.12
CA PRO A 67 -11.66 14.31 35.17
C PRO A 67 -10.78 15.55 35.26
N MET A 68 -10.41 15.98 36.44
CA MET A 68 -9.52 17.14 36.61
C MET A 68 -8.12 16.87 36.10
N ILE A 69 -7.57 15.68 36.34
CA ILE A 69 -6.25 15.27 35.83
C ILE A 69 -6.29 15.18 34.30
N ALA A 70 -7.29 14.49 33.76
CA ALA A 70 -7.46 14.35 32.29
C ALA A 70 -7.45 15.73 31.60
N LYS A 71 -8.29 16.65 32.10
CA LYS A 71 -8.35 18.02 31.56
C LYS A 71 -7.01 18.76 31.63
N LYS A 72 -6.29 18.64 32.75
CA LYS A 72 -4.96 19.27 32.89
C LYS A 72 -3.90 18.70 31.96
N MET A 73 -4.03 17.40 31.63
CA MET A 73 -3.12 16.69 30.75
C MET A 73 -3.52 16.72 29.28
N GLY A 74 -4.63 17.40 28.93
CA GLY A 74 -5.10 17.51 27.54
C GLY A 74 -5.84 16.30 27.03
N PHE A 75 -6.34 15.42 27.91
CA PHE A 75 -7.19 14.27 27.57
C PHE A 75 -8.66 14.56 27.87
N GLU A 76 -9.54 13.95 27.12
CA GLU A 76 -10.99 14.06 27.36
C GLU A 76 -11.39 13.29 28.62
N THR A 77 -10.85 12.09 28.81
CA THR A 77 -11.25 11.19 29.89
C THR A 77 -10.08 10.33 30.38
N CYS A 78 -10.30 9.69 31.54
CA CYS A 78 -9.45 8.61 32.04
C CYS A 78 -10.10 7.23 31.80
N TYR A 79 -9.31 6.17 31.86
CA TYR A 79 -9.85 4.81 31.93
C TYR A 79 -10.66 4.66 33.22
N PRO A 80 -11.90 4.13 33.16
CA PRO A 80 -12.74 4.02 34.35
C PRO A 80 -12.18 3.06 35.40
N VAL A 81 -11.51 2.01 34.95
CA VAL A 81 -10.83 1.03 35.81
C VAL A 81 -9.43 0.75 35.31
N SER A 82 -8.52 0.45 36.22
CA SER A 82 -7.17 0.00 35.92
C SER A 82 -6.60 -0.79 37.10
N GLY A 83 -5.51 -1.52 36.89
CA GLY A 83 -4.64 -1.94 37.96
C GLY A 83 -3.66 -0.81 38.36
N GLN A 84 -2.44 -1.16 38.69
CA GLN A 84 -1.37 -0.18 38.95
C GLN A 84 -1.00 0.60 37.68
N THR A 85 -1.21 0.03 36.50
CA THR A 85 -0.93 0.63 35.20
C THR A 85 -2.17 0.56 34.30
N TYR A 86 -2.15 1.32 33.20
CA TYR A 86 -3.14 1.14 32.15
C TYR A 86 -2.98 -0.25 31.50
N SER A 87 -4.05 -0.77 30.93
CA SER A 87 -4.00 -2.05 30.19
C SER A 87 -2.97 -2.02 29.07
N ARG A 88 -2.03 -2.96 29.03
CA ARG A 88 -1.03 -3.08 27.96
C ARG A 88 -1.64 -3.38 26.59
N LYS A 89 -2.93 -3.68 26.55
CA LYS A 89 -3.69 -3.73 25.30
C LYS A 89 -3.69 -2.41 24.53
N VAL A 90 -3.48 -1.28 25.21
CA VAL A 90 -3.33 0.04 24.56
C VAL A 90 -2.09 0.05 23.69
N ASP A 91 -0.95 -0.43 24.21
CA ASP A 91 0.30 -0.51 23.45
C ASP A 91 0.13 -1.41 22.22
N THR A 92 -0.57 -2.54 22.36
CA THR A 92 -0.93 -3.44 21.24
C THR A 92 -1.72 -2.70 20.17
N ARG A 93 -2.74 -1.92 20.55
CA ARG A 93 -3.56 -1.17 19.59
C ARG A 93 -2.74 -0.14 18.83
N VAL A 94 -1.86 0.57 19.51
CA VAL A 94 -0.99 1.58 18.90
C VAL A 94 -0.02 0.93 17.91
N VAL A 95 0.72 -0.09 18.32
CA VAL A 95 1.74 -0.71 17.46
C VAL A 95 1.11 -1.49 16.29
N ASN A 96 -0.13 -2.00 16.44
CA ASN A 96 -0.85 -2.61 15.33
C ASN A 96 -1.17 -1.60 14.21
N VAL A 97 -1.44 -0.33 14.53
CA VAL A 97 -1.60 0.71 13.49
C VAL A 97 -0.27 0.94 12.77
N LEU A 98 0.85 0.99 13.51
CA LEU A 98 2.17 1.10 12.89
C LEU A 98 2.45 -0.08 11.95
N ALA A 99 2.07 -1.30 12.35
CA ALA A 99 2.19 -2.49 11.51
C ALA A 99 1.31 -2.43 10.26
N GLY A 100 0.12 -1.84 10.33
CA GLY A 100 -0.75 -1.55 9.19
C GLY A 100 -0.04 -0.65 8.17
N ILE A 101 0.43 0.52 8.62
CA ILE A 101 1.20 1.46 7.79
C ILE A 101 2.42 0.77 7.15
N ALA A 102 3.16 -0.03 7.93
CA ALA A 102 4.29 -0.80 7.43
C ALA A 102 3.88 -1.80 6.34
N ALA A 103 2.73 -2.46 6.47
CA ALA A 103 2.23 -3.40 5.46
C ALA A 103 1.89 -2.69 4.15
N SER A 104 1.22 -1.54 4.19
CA SER A 104 0.91 -0.71 3.02
C SER A 104 2.19 -0.22 2.32
N ALA A 105 3.16 0.29 3.08
CA ALA A 105 4.46 0.72 2.56
C ALA A 105 5.23 -0.45 1.93
N HIS A 106 5.22 -1.62 2.57
CA HIS A 106 5.86 -2.83 2.02
C HIS A 106 5.24 -3.24 0.69
N LYS A 107 3.90 -3.23 0.61
CA LYS A 107 3.19 -3.57 -0.63
C LYS A 107 3.53 -2.61 -1.76
N MET A 108 3.48 -1.31 -1.52
CA MET A 108 3.87 -0.29 -2.49
C MET A 108 5.32 -0.48 -2.96
N SER A 109 6.25 -0.70 -2.05
CA SER A 109 7.67 -0.90 -2.37
C SER A 109 7.91 -2.15 -3.21
N ASN A 110 7.17 -3.24 -2.99
CA ASN A 110 7.24 -4.43 -3.81
C ASN A 110 6.76 -4.17 -5.24
N ASP A 111 5.64 -3.46 -5.41
CA ASP A 111 5.14 -3.10 -6.74
C ASP A 111 6.18 -2.26 -7.49
N ILE A 112 6.79 -1.27 -6.85
CA ILE A 112 7.82 -0.42 -7.45
C ILE A 112 9.04 -1.26 -7.86
N ARG A 113 9.51 -2.17 -7.00
CA ARG A 113 10.65 -3.08 -7.31
C ARG A 113 10.35 -3.97 -8.52
N LEU A 114 9.14 -4.52 -8.63
CA LEU A 114 8.70 -5.31 -9.76
C LEU A 114 8.62 -4.47 -11.05
N LEU A 115 8.09 -3.25 -10.96
CA LEU A 115 7.99 -2.34 -12.09
C LEU A 115 9.37 -1.82 -12.54
N GLN A 116 10.31 -1.64 -11.62
CA GLN A 116 11.69 -1.30 -11.94
C GLN A 116 12.43 -2.47 -12.61
N HIS A 117 12.18 -3.71 -12.19
CA HIS A 117 12.67 -4.89 -12.91
C HIS A 117 12.18 -4.90 -14.37
N LEU A 118 10.93 -4.52 -14.61
CA LEU A 118 10.35 -4.38 -15.95
C LEU A 118 10.84 -3.13 -16.70
N LYS A 119 11.59 -2.24 -16.05
CA LYS A 119 12.06 -0.95 -16.57
C LYS A 119 10.92 0.02 -16.93
N GLU A 120 9.76 -0.17 -16.34
CA GLU A 120 8.57 0.66 -16.59
C GLU A 120 8.54 1.89 -15.68
N ILE A 121 9.01 1.72 -14.44
CA ILE A 121 9.09 2.76 -13.41
C ILE A 121 10.41 2.61 -12.67
N GLU A 122 11.02 3.71 -12.25
CA GLU A 122 12.21 3.69 -11.38
C GLU A 122 12.02 4.65 -10.20
N GLU A 123 12.54 4.28 -9.03
CA GLU A 123 12.71 5.21 -7.92
C GLU A 123 13.76 6.28 -8.28
N PRO A 124 13.76 7.45 -7.59
CA PRO A 124 14.71 8.51 -7.89
C PRO A 124 16.16 8.04 -7.71
N PHE A 125 17.01 8.48 -8.61
CA PHE A 125 18.43 8.19 -8.60
C PHE A 125 19.23 9.49 -8.64
N GLU A 126 20.03 9.73 -7.62
CA GLU A 126 20.81 10.96 -7.51
C GLU A 126 22.06 10.92 -8.40
N LYS A 127 22.49 12.09 -8.89
CA LYS A 127 23.65 12.19 -9.80
C LYS A 127 24.95 11.66 -9.18
N SER A 128 25.07 11.72 -7.86
CA SER A 128 26.21 11.23 -7.10
C SER A 128 26.06 9.79 -6.60
N GLN A 129 24.90 9.17 -6.78
CA GLN A 129 24.62 7.83 -6.28
C GLN A 129 25.31 6.77 -7.13
N ILE A 130 26.03 5.85 -6.50
CA ILE A 130 26.64 4.70 -7.16
C ILE A 130 25.67 3.53 -7.07
N GLY A 131 25.03 3.20 -8.20
CA GLY A 131 24.07 2.08 -8.26
C GLY A 131 24.70 0.70 -8.17
N SER A 132 25.92 0.55 -8.66
CA SER A 132 26.71 -0.68 -8.61
C SER A 132 28.17 -0.38 -8.90
N SER A 133 29.08 -0.94 -8.13
CA SER A 133 30.52 -0.80 -8.36
C SER A 133 31.01 -1.53 -9.63
N ALA A 134 30.27 -2.55 -10.09
CA ALA A 134 30.65 -3.37 -11.23
C ALA A 134 29.95 -3.00 -12.52
N MET A 135 28.76 -2.38 -12.46
CA MET A 135 27.92 -2.06 -13.61
C MET A 135 27.36 -0.65 -13.48
N ALA A 136 28.03 0.33 -14.07
CA ALA A 136 27.76 1.76 -13.90
C ALA A 136 26.31 2.19 -14.27
N TYR A 137 25.65 1.48 -15.20
CA TYR A 137 24.27 1.79 -15.61
C TYR A 137 23.21 1.13 -14.73
N LYS A 138 23.59 0.19 -13.84
CA LYS A 138 22.65 -0.56 -13.02
C LYS A 138 22.08 0.33 -11.90
N ARG A 139 20.79 0.49 -11.90
CA ARG A 139 20.04 1.23 -10.87
C ARG A 139 19.24 0.24 -10.02
N ASN A 140 19.66 0.08 -8.77
CA ASN A 140 18.95 -0.80 -7.84
C ASN A 140 17.88 -0.01 -7.10
N PRO A 141 16.70 -0.61 -6.83
CA PRO A 141 15.63 0.03 -6.05
C PRO A 141 15.95 -0.01 -4.54
N MET A 142 17.08 0.61 -4.14
CA MET A 142 17.62 0.48 -2.77
C MET A 142 16.72 1.11 -1.71
N ARG A 143 16.02 2.21 -2.05
CA ARG A 143 15.08 2.86 -1.13
C ARG A 143 13.86 1.98 -0.91
N SER A 144 13.29 1.45 -1.99
CA SER A 144 12.18 0.48 -1.91
C SER A 144 12.57 -0.81 -1.20
N GLU A 145 13.80 -1.29 -1.36
CA GLU A 145 14.32 -2.43 -0.60
C GLU A 145 14.44 -2.12 0.89
N ARG A 146 14.85 -0.91 1.26
CA ARG A 146 14.95 -0.45 2.64
C ARG A 146 13.56 -0.31 3.27
N ILE A 147 12.59 0.28 2.55
CA ILE A 147 11.17 0.31 2.97
C ILE A 147 10.69 -1.10 3.30
N ALA A 148 10.86 -2.05 2.37
CA ALA A 148 10.43 -3.44 2.59
C ALA A 148 11.13 -4.10 3.79
N SER A 149 12.41 -3.81 4.01
CA SER A 149 13.19 -4.35 5.13
C SER A 149 12.70 -3.83 6.47
N LEU A 150 12.58 -2.50 6.63
CA LEU A 150 12.09 -1.87 7.85
C LEU A 150 10.64 -2.24 8.14
N SER A 151 9.80 -2.32 7.10
CA SER A 151 8.39 -2.71 7.26
C SER A 151 8.25 -4.11 7.87
N ARG A 152 9.07 -5.07 7.46
CA ARG A 152 9.06 -6.40 8.08
C ARG A 152 9.42 -6.36 9.55
N TYR A 153 10.39 -5.51 9.92
CA TYR A 153 10.76 -5.30 11.31
C TYR A 153 9.55 -4.83 12.14
N VAL A 154 8.85 -3.77 11.70
CA VAL A 154 7.68 -3.22 12.41
C VAL A 154 6.55 -4.24 12.51
N MET A 155 6.25 -4.97 11.43
CA MET A 155 5.20 -5.99 11.46
C MET A 155 5.49 -7.11 12.46
N VAL A 156 6.75 -7.52 12.60
CA VAL A 156 7.14 -8.53 13.59
C VAL A 156 7.18 -7.93 15.00
N ASP A 157 7.65 -6.69 15.14
CA ASP A 157 7.69 -5.99 16.42
C ASP A 157 6.29 -5.83 17.05
N ALA A 158 5.24 -5.71 16.26
CA ALA A 158 3.86 -5.64 16.74
C ALA A 158 3.41 -6.86 17.57
N MET A 159 4.11 -7.97 17.48
CA MET A 159 3.88 -9.14 18.35
C MET A 159 4.32 -8.88 19.79
N ASN A 160 5.34 -8.05 20.03
CA ASN A 160 5.85 -7.75 21.36
C ASN A 160 4.78 -7.19 22.29
N PRO A 161 4.09 -6.08 21.99
CA PRO A 161 3.05 -5.56 22.88
C PRO A 161 1.84 -6.49 23.00
N ALA A 162 1.52 -7.29 21.98
CA ALA A 162 0.45 -8.26 22.04
C ALA A 162 0.76 -9.39 23.07
N ILE A 163 1.95 -9.95 23.03
CA ILE A 163 2.43 -10.96 23.98
C ILE A 163 2.53 -10.36 25.37
N THR A 164 3.12 -9.16 25.49
CA THR A 164 3.24 -8.44 26.77
C THR A 164 1.86 -8.21 27.40
N SER A 165 0.86 -7.81 26.61
CA SER A 165 -0.51 -7.64 27.09
C SER A 165 -1.11 -8.96 27.60
N ALA A 166 -0.86 -10.07 26.90
CA ALA A 166 -1.41 -11.37 27.24
C ALA A 166 -0.77 -12.01 28.48
N THR A 167 0.46 -11.63 28.81
CA THR A 167 1.23 -12.20 29.93
C THR A 167 1.19 -11.37 31.20
N GLN A 168 0.44 -10.25 31.24
CA GLN A 168 0.27 -9.46 32.47
C GLN A 168 -0.48 -10.25 33.54
N TRP A 169 -0.04 -10.07 34.79
CA TRP A 169 -0.65 -10.73 35.97
C TRP A 169 -1.40 -9.73 36.82
N PHE A 170 -2.66 -10.03 37.13
CA PHE A 170 -3.48 -9.26 38.05
C PHE A 170 -3.35 -7.72 37.84
N GLU A 171 -3.00 -7.00 38.89
CA GLU A 171 -2.88 -5.54 38.87
C GLU A 171 -1.53 -5.05 38.36
N ARG A 172 -0.49 -5.90 38.33
CA ARG A 172 0.85 -5.56 37.84
C ARG A 172 1.75 -6.80 37.75
N THR A 173 2.48 -6.88 36.61
CA THR A 173 3.78 -7.56 36.51
C THR A 173 4.79 -6.62 35.88
N LEU A 174 6.09 -6.83 36.09
CA LEU A 174 7.13 -5.90 35.63
C LEU A 174 7.79 -6.33 34.31
N ASP A 175 7.44 -7.46 33.74
CA ASP A 175 8.00 -7.98 32.50
C ASP A 175 7.69 -7.09 31.26
N ASP A 176 6.66 -6.26 31.36
CA ASP A 176 6.32 -5.27 30.34
C ASP A 176 7.36 -4.15 30.22
N SER A 177 8.02 -3.84 31.32
CA SER A 177 8.76 -2.60 31.49
C SER A 177 9.92 -2.43 30.50
N ALA A 178 10.76 -3.42 30.33
CA ALA A 178 11.88 -3.37 29.39
C ALA A 178 11.37 -3.54 27.94
N ASN A 179 10.52 -4.52 27.69
CA ASN A 179 10.03 -4.83 26.35
C ASN A 179 9.34 -3.64 25.69
N LYS A 180 8.38 -3.00 26.35
CA LYS A 180 7.65 -1.86 25.77
C LYS A 180 8.52 -0.63 25.51
N ARG A 181 9.62 -0.46 26.27
CA ARG A 181 10.57 0.66 26.06
C ARG A 181 11.46 0.48 24.84
N LEU A 182 11.53 -0.72 24.31
CA LEU A 182 12.17 -1.03 23.04
C LEU A 182 11.13 -1.05 21.92
N SER A 183 10.15 -1.94 22.01
CA SER A 183 9.20 -2.20 20.94
C SER A 183 8.39 -0.96 20.53
N VAL A 184 7.86 -0.19 21.46
CA VAL A 184 7.03 0.98 21.11
C VAL A 184 7.86 2.10 20.46
N PRO A 185 8.96 2.60 21.07
CA PRO A 185 9.77 3.65 20.44
C PRO A 185 10.38 3.22 19.11
N GLU A 186 10.91 1.99 19.01
CA GLU A 186 11.52 1.51 17.79
C GLU A 186 10.49 1.36 16.65
N GLY A 187 9.27 0.93 16.98
CA GLY A 187 8.17 0.90 16.03
C GLY A 187 7.87 2.28 15.43
N PHE A 188 7.80 3.34 16.25
CA PHE A 188 7.60 4.71 15.79
C PHE A 188 8.78 5.22 14.96
N LEU A 189 10.01 5.04 15.43
CA LEU A 189 11.21 5.47 14.71
C LEU A 189 11.34 4.78 13.35
N ALA A 190 11.03 3.49 13.29
CA ALA A 190 11.07 2.74 12.03
C ALA A 190 9.98 3.22 11.06
N ILE A 191 8.75 3.50 11.54
CA ILE A 191 7.68 4.03 10.68
C ILE A 191 8.02 5.43 10.18
N ASP A 192 8.58 6.29 11.00
CA ASP A 192 9.03 7.62 10.59
C ASP A 192 10.02 7.51 9.42
N GLY A 193 11.06 6.71 9.58
CA GLY A 193 12.02 6.45 8.50
C GLY A 193 11.42 5.77 7.25
N ILE A 194 10.41 4.90 7.41
CA ILE A 194 9.68 4.30 6.28
C ILE A 194 8.90 5.37 5.52
N LEU A 195 8.19 6.26 6.22
CA LEU A 195 7.40 7.32 5.60
C LEU A 195 8.28 8.35 4.88
N ASP A 196 9.42 8.72 5.45
CA ASP A 196 10.41 9.56 4.79
C ASP A 196 10.92 8.92 3.48
N LEU A 197 11.24 7.63 3.51
CA LEU A 197 11.62 6.90 2.31
C LEU A 197 10.49 6.85 1.29
N CYS A 198 9.23 6.63 1.71
CA CYS A 198 8.07 6.64 0.84
C CYS A 198 7.90 8.01 0.16
N LEU A 199 7.96 9.11 0.92
CA LEU A 199 7.86 10.47 0.38
C LEU A 199 8.96 10.71 -0.66
N ASN A 200 10.20 10.38 -0.35
CA ASN A 200 11.31 10.54 -1.26
C ASN A 200 11.14 9.72 -2.56
N VAL A 201 10.69 8.48 -2.45
CA VAL A 201 10.48 7.60 -3.61
C VAL A 201 9.36 8.14 -4.50
N VAL A 202 8.22 8.55 -3.93
CA VAL A 202 7.07 9.00 -4.74
C VAL A 202 7.29 10.37 -5.36
N ASP A 203 8.01 11.29 -4.68
CA ASP A 203 8.32 12.62 -5.20
C ASP A 203 9.23 12.56 -6.42
N GLY A 204 10.16 11.62 -6.43
CA GLY A 204 11.12 11.46 -7.53
C GLY A 204 10.84 10.30 -8.49
N LEU A 205 9.66 9.68 -8.44
CA LEU A 205 9.31 8.51 -9.24
C LEU A 205 9.38 8.80 -10.74
N VAL A 206 10.16 8.01 -11.46
CA VAL A 206 10.32 8.15 -12.91
C VAL A 206 9.49 7.10 -13.63
N VAL A 207 8.67 7.54 -14.59
CA VAL A 207 7.85 6.67 -15.43
C VAL A 207 8.42 6.68 -16.85
N TYR A 208 8.53 5.50 -17.48
CA TYR A 208 9.02 5.34 -18.85
C TYR A 208 7.91 4.92 -19.82
N PRO A 209 7.10 5.86 -20.37
CA PRO A 209 5.93 5.53 -21.19
C PRO A 209 6.28 4.69 -22.42
N LYS A 210 7.45 4.92 -23.05
CA LYS A 210 7.87 4.16 -24.24
C LYS A 210 8.23 2.70 -23.93
N VAL A 211 8.75 2.42 -22.74
CA VAL A 211 8.99 1.04 -22.30
C VAL A 211 7.67 0.34 -22.03
N ILE A 212 6.74 1.05 -21.34
CA ILE A 212 5.38 0.55 -21.07
C ILE A 212 4.67 0.23 -22.39
N GLU A 213 4.69 1.17 -23.36
CA GLU A 213 4.07 0.99 -24.66
C GLU A 213 4.63 -0.25 -25.38
N LYS A 214 5.96 -0.36 -25.47
CA LYS A 214 6.62 -1.50 -26.13
C LYS A 214 6.21 -2.83 -25.51
N ARG A 215 6.23 -2.90 -24.18
CA ARG A 215 5.85 -4.11 -23.45
C ARG A 215 4.36 -4.44 -23.63
N LEU A 216 3.49 -3.43 -23.49
CA LEU A 216 2.05 -3.61 -23.67
C LEU A 216 1.73 -4.09 -25.10
N MET A 217 2.35 -3.51 -26.12
CA MET A 217 2.12 -3.91 -27.51
C MET A 217 2.56 -5.32 -27.83
N SER A 218 3.51 -5.91 -27.09
CA SER A 218 3.89 -7.31 -27.24
C SER A 218 2.81 -8.30 -26.73
N GLU A 219 1.97 -7.87 -25.80
CA GLU A 219 0.94 -8.69 -25.16
C GLU A 219 -0.48 -8.34 -25.64
N LEU A 220 -0.67 -7.11 -26.14
CA LEU A 220 -1.99 -6.59 -26.50
C LEU A 220 -2.73 -7.43 -27.54
N PRO A 221 -2.09 -8.04 -28.55
CA PRO A 221 -2.78 -8.92 -29.48
C PRO A 221 -3.54 -10.07 -28.81
N PHE A 222 -2.97 -10.67 -27.75
CA PHE A 222 -3.65 -11.71 -26.98
C PHE A 222 -4.83 -11.18 -26.16
N MET A 223 -4.72 -9.96 -25.64
CA MET A 223 -5.80 -9.32 -24.87
C MET A 223 -6.93 -8.81 -25.76
N ALA A 224 -6.64 -8.49 -27.00
CA ALA A 224 -7.58 -7.92 -27.99
C ALA A 224 -8.43 -8.99 -28.72
N THR A 225 -8.19 -10.25 -28.49
CA THR A 225 -8.83 -11.35 -29.22
C THR A 225 -10.36 -11.28 -29.23
N GLU A 226 -10.97 -10.88 -28.11
CA GLU A 226 -12.43 -10.71 -28.04
C GLU A 226 -12.92 -9.58 -28.95
N ASN A 227 -12.23 -8.44 -28.95
CA ASN A 227 -12.58 -7.31 -29.80
C ASN A 227 -12.41 -7.64 -31.27
N ILE A 228 -11.30 -8.30 -31.62
CA ILE A 228 -11.03 -8.79 -32.99
C ILE A 228 -12.13 -9.75 -33.44
N MET A 229 -12.51 -10.69 -32.60
CA MET A 229 -13.61 -11.63 -32.88
C MET A 229 -14.92 -10.88 -33.14
N MET A 230 -15.25 -9.89 -32.30
CA MET A 230 -16.46 -9.09 -32.48
C MET A 230 -16.45 -8.28 -33.76
N ASP A 231 -15.31 -7.74 -34.15
CA ASP A 231 -15.19 -7.01 -35.42
C ASP A 231 -15.31 -7.94 -36.63
N ALA A 232 -14.74 -9.14 -36.55
CA ALA A 232 -14.92 -10.16 -37.60
C ALA A 232 -16.38 -10.66 -37.69
N VAL A 233 -17.09 -10.80 -36.56
CA VAL A 233 -18.54 -11.11 -36.58
C VAL A 233 -19.34 -9.99 -37.24
N LYS A 234 -19.05 -8.74 -37.00
CA LYS A 234 -19.68 -7.60 -37.70
C LYS A 234 -19.41 -7.62 -39.19
N ALA A 235 -18.23 -8.13 -39.61
CA ALA A 235 -17.87 -8.32 -41.00
C ALA A 235 -18.54 -9.53 -41.65
N GLY A 236 -19.40 -10.28 -40.92
CA GLY A 236 -20.20 -11.40 -41.42
C GLY A 236 -19.71 -12.80 -41.05
N GLY A 237 -18.67 -12.92 -40.21
CA GLY A 237 -18.14 -14.19 -39.75
C GLY A 237 -19.01 -14.90 -38.73
N ASP A 238 -18.95 -16.25 -38.68
CA ASP A 238 -19.60 -17.05 -37.65
C ASP A 238 -18.85 -17.01 -36.32
N ARG A 239 -19.55 -16.64 -35.25
CA ARG A 239 -18.92 -16.44 -33.93
C ARG A 239 -18.28 -17.72 -33.38
N GLN A 240 -18.85 -18.86 -33.58
CA GLN A 240 -18.34 -20.12 -33.03
C GLN A 240 -17.09 -20.57 -33.78
N GLU A 241 -17.12 -20.48 -35.10
CA GLU A 241 -15.96 -20.76 -35.95
C GLU A 241 -14.80 -19.80 -35.63
N LEU A 242 -15.07 -18.50 -35.55
CA LEU A 242 -14.06 -17.47 -35.23
C LEU A 242 -13.44 -17.69 -33.86
N HIS A 243 -14.23 -18.08 -32.87
CA HIS A 243 -13.74 -18.39 -31.53
C HIS A 243 -12.71 -19.52 -31.53
N GLU A 244 -13.02 -20.62 -32.23
CA GLU A 244 -12.09 -21.75 -32.31
C GLU A 244 -10.83 -21.38 -33.10
N ARG A 245 -10.97 -20.64 -34.19
CA ARG A 245 -9.84 -20.14 -34.99
C ARG A 245 -8.92 -19.25 -34.17
N ILE A 246 -9.47 -18.28 -33.41
CA ILE A 246 -8.66 -17.40 -32.50
C ILE A 246 -7.91 -18.26 -31.47
N ARG A 247 -8.56 -19.27 -30.92
CA ARG A 247 -7.92 -20.19 -29.97
C ARG A 247 -6.71 -20.89 -30.58
N GLU A 248 -6.87 -21.45 -31.77
CA GLU A 248 -5.80 -22.17 -32.51
C GLU A 248 -4.62 -21.21 -32.85
N LEU A 249 -4.93 -20.05 -33.43
CA LEU A 249 -3.93 -19.05 -33.81
C LEU A 249 -3.23 -18.45 -32.60
N SER A 250 -3.94 -18.25 -31.49
CA SER A 250 -3.33 -17.79 -30.23
C SER A 250 -2.37 -18.82 -29.64
N MET A 251 -2.70 -20.10 -29.75
CA MET A 251 -1.80 -21.20 -29.33
C MET A 251 -0.53 -21.24 -30.22
N GLU A 252 -0.69 -21.01 -31.52
CA GLU A 252 0.44 -20.95 -32.44
C GLU A 252 1.33 -19.75 -32.16
N ALA A 253 0.76 -18.55 -32.06
CA ALA A 253 1.51 -17.35 -31.68
C ALA A 253 2.21 -17.51 -30.31
N GLY A 254 1.51 -18.11 -29.34
CA GLY A 254 2.09 -18.40 -28.03
C GLY A 254 3.30 -19.35 -28.10
N ARG A 255 3.27 -20.38 -28.96
CA ARG A 255 4.44 -21.23 -29.22
C ARG A 255 5.57 -20.46 -29.90
N ASN A 256 5.26 -19.62 -30.87
CA ASN A 256 6.27 -18.79 -31.54
C ASN A 256 7.01 -17.91 -30.53
N VAL A 257 6.28 -17.27 -29.61
CA VAL A 257 6.87 -16.44 -28.54
C VAL A 257 7.68 -17.28 -27.53
N LYS A 258 7.09 -18.35 -26.98
CA LYS A 258 7.67 -19.06 -25.83
C LYS A 258 8.72 -20.11 -26.22
N GLU A 259 8.51 -20.83 -27.31
CA GLU A 259 9.42 -21.91 -27.72
C GLU A 259 10.50 -21.43 -28.68
N LYS A 260 10.18 -20.43 -29.55
CA LYS A 260 11.09 -19.96 -30.59
C LYS A 260 11.72 -18.60 -30.28
N GLY A 261 11.22 -17.89 -29.25
CA GLY A 261 11.72 -16.55 -28.89
C GLY A 261 11.42 -15.48 -29.95
N LEU A 262 10.38 -15.68 -30.76
CA LEU A 262 9.98 -14.73 -31.78
C LEU A 262 9.02 -13.67 -31.19
N ASP A 263 8.82 -12.59 -31.91
CA ASP A 263 7.80 -11.62 -31.58
C ASP A 263 6.38 -12.22 -31.75
N ASN A 264 5.41 -11.62 -31.05
CA ASN A 264 4.01 -12.00 -31.14
C ASN A 264 3.46 -11.66 -32.53
N ASN A 265 3.14 -12.67 -33.30
CA ASN A 265 2.64 -12.57 -34.67
C ASN A 265 1.15 -12.93 -34.80
N LEU A 266 0.38 -12.82 -33.72
CA LEU A 266 -1.04 -13.20 -33.76
C LEU A 266 -1.86 -12.39 -34.77
N LEU A 267 -1.57 -11.09 -34.94
CA LEU A 267 -2.30 -10.25 -35.90
C LEU A 267 -2.02 -10.68 -37.33
N GLU A 268 -0.78 -11.05 -37.65
CA GLU A 268 -0.39 -11.56 -38.97
C GLU A 268 -1.07 -12.90 -39.26
N LEU A 269 -1.15 -13.80 -38.27
CA LEU A 269 -1.84 -15.10 -38.40
C LEU A 269 -3.33 -14.89 -38.63
N ILE A 270 -3.98 -13.95 -37.90
CA ILE A 270 -5.41 -13.65 -38.08
C ILE A 270 -5.65 -13.01 -39.46
N ALA A 271 -4.80 -12.07 -39.88
CA ALA A 271 -4.92 -11.44 -41.20
C ALA A 271 -4.76 -12.40 -42.38
N ALA A 272 -4.00 -13.48 -42.20
CA ALA A 272 -3.81 -14.52 -43.20
C ALA A 272 -4.97 -15.56 -43.25
N ASP A 273 -5.80 -15.60 -42.22
CA ASP A 273 -6.95 -16.53 -42.16
C ASP A 273 -8.20 -15.87 -42.79
N PRO A 274 -8.70 -16.42 -43.92
CA PRO A 274 -9.83 -15.83 -44.65
C PRO A 274 -11.15 -15.83 -43.84
N ALA A 275 -11.26 -16.60 -42.77
CA ALA A 275 -12.47 -16.64 -41.93
C ALA A 275 -12.74 -15.30 -41.25
N PHE A 276 -11.69 -14.50 -40.99
CA PHE A 276 -11.84 -13.19 -40.30
C PHE A 276 -12.23 -12.07 -41.25
N ASN A 277 -11.84 -12.16 -42.51
CA ASN A 277 -12.07 -11.09 -43.50
C ASN A 277 -11.64 -9.69 -43.04
N LEU A 278 -10.52 -9.65 -42.34
CA LEU A 278 -9.89 -8.44 -41.82
C LEU A 278 -8.46 -8.32 -42.32
N SER A 279 -8.10 -7.15 -42.80
CA SER A 279 -6.71 -6.85 -43.19
C SER A 279 -5.82 -6.59 -41.97
N LEU A 280 -4.51 -6.77 -42.12
CA LEU A 280 -3.55 -6.47 -41.08
C LEU A 280 -3.64 -4.98 -40.64
N GLU A 281 -3.90 -4.07 -41.58
CA GLU A 281 -4.07 -2.63 -41.28
C GLU A 281 -5.29 -2.36 -40.40
N GLU A 282 -6.41 -3.05 -40.64
CA GLU A 282 -7.61 -2.96 -39.80
C GLU A 282 -7.35 -3.52 -38.42
N LEU A 283 -6.70 -4.67 -38.31
CA LEU A 283 -6.31 -5.27 -37.03
C LEU A 283 -5.38 -4.35 -36.24
N GLN A 284 -4.38 -3.74 -36.88
CA GLN A 284 -3.48 -2.80 -36.22
C GLN A 284 -4.19 -1.55 -35.70
N LYS A 285 -5.24 -1.06 -36.36
CA LYS A 285 -6.07 0.06 -35.87
C LYS A 285 -6.85 -0.29 -34.59
N THR A 286 -7.09 -1.56 -34.33
CA THR A 286 -7.71 -1.99 -33.07
C THR A 286 -6.74 -2.03 -31.91
N MET A 287 -5.42 -1.99 -32.17
CA MET A 287 -4.35 -2.08 -31.15
C MET A 287 -4.04 -0.72 -30.49
N ASP A 288 -5.06 0.07 -30.21
CA ASP A 288 -4.93 1.29 -29.42
C ASP A 288 -5.09 0.96 -27.92
N PRO A 289 -4.01 1.03 -27.11
CA PRO A 289 -4.07 0.67 -25.69
C PRO A 289 -5.15 1.43 -24.90
N ALA A 290 -5.47 2.66 -25.30
CA ALA A 290 -6.48 3.47 -24.63
C ALA A 290 -7.89 2.84 -24.64
N LYS A 291 -8.17 1.99 -25.62
CA LYS A 291 -9.46 1.29 -25.73
C LYS A 291 -9.62 0.14 -24.73
N TYR A 292 -8.52 -0.31 -24.11
CA TYR A 292 -8.49 -1.50 -23.26
C TYR A 292 -8.35 -1.20 -21.76
N VAL A 293 -8.05 0.05 -21.38
CA VAL A 293 -7.88 0.43 -19.96
C VAL A 293 -9.20 0.65 -19.23
N GLY A 294 -10.33 0.47 -19.90
CA GLY A 294 -11.66 0.62 -19.33
C GLY A 294 -11.88 2.00 -18.70
N ARG A 295 -12.41 2.01 -17.50
CA ARG A 295 -12.68 3.22 -16.73
C ARG A 295 -11.53 3.67 -15.84
N ALA A 296 -10.33 3.11 -15.98
CA ALA A 296 -9.21 3.41 -15.09
C ALA A 296 -8.92 4.93 -14.96
N PRO A 297 -8.81 5.74 -16.04
CA PRO A 297 -8.62 7.19 -15.91
C PRO A 297 -9.76 7.88 -15.14
N ILE A 298 -11.00 7.57 -15.49
CA ILE A 298 -12.20 8.17 -14.84
C ILE A 298 -12.26 7.81 -13.36
N GLN A 299 -11.88 6.58 -13.00
CA GLN A 299 -11.81 6.14 -11.60
C GLN A 299 -10.74 6.90 -10.83
N VAL A 300 -9.59 7.18 -11.44
CA VAL A 300 -8.51 7.99 -10.83
C VAL A 300 -9.02 9.40 -10.54
N ASP A 301 -9.60 10.07 -11.55
CA ASP A 301 -10.09 11.44 -11.40
C ASP A 301 -11.18 11.53 -10.32
N ALA A 302 -12.15 10.60 -10.33
CA ALA A 302 -13.19 10.55 -9.34
C ALA A 302 -12.65 10.28 -7.92
N TYR A 303 -11.67 9.39 -7.79
CA TYR A 303 -11.04 9.08 -6.51
C TYR A 303 -10.26 10.27 -5.95
N LEU A 304 -9.44 10.91 -6.77
CA LEU A 304 -8.70 12.11 -6.37
C LEU A 304 -9.67 13.21 -5.92
N LYS A 305 -10.70 13.50 -6.72
CA LYS A 305 -11.66 14.57 -6.43
C LYS A 305 -12.48 14.31 -5.17
N ASN A 306 -13.00 13.10 -5.01
CA ASN A 306 -14.03 12.81 -4.00
C ASN A 306 -13.47 12.24 -2.70
N VAL A 307 -12.25 11.71 -2.71
CA VAL A 307 -11.65 11.02 -1.57
C VAL A 307 -10.34 11.70 -1.15
N VAL A 308 -9.35 11.80 -2.04
CA VAL A 308 -8.02 12.28 -1.68
C VAL A 308 -8.00 13.77 -1.39
N ASN A 309 -8.55 14.61 -2.29
CA ASN A 309 -8.52 16.06 -2.13
C ASN A 309 -9.22 16.55 -0.85
N PRO A 310 -10.38 16.01 -0.42
CA PRO A 310 -10.96 16.36 0.87
C PRO A 310 -10.05 16.08 2.06
N VAL A 311 -9.31 14.96 2.05
CA VAL A 311 -8.36 14.62 3.12
C VAL A 311 -7.18 15.59 3.11
N LEU A 312 -6.63 15.91 1.93
CA LEU A 312 -5.55 16.90 1.80
C LEU A 312 -5.98 18.28 2.27
N GLU A 313 -7.17 18.74 1.89
CA GLU A 313 -7.69 20.05 2.34
C GLU A 313 -7.92 20.08 3.86
N ALA A 314 -8.45 18.99 4.44
CA ALA A 314 -8.63 18.89 5.89
C ALA A 314 -7.32 18.93 6.68
N ASN A 315 -6.20 18.58 6.05
CA ASN A 315 -4.87 18.48 6.67
C ASN A 315 -3.87 19.49 6.09
N LYS A 316 -4.31 20.52 5.37
CA LYS A 316 -3.45 21.45 4.62
C LYS A 316 -2.37 22.13 5.46
N ASP A 317 -2.64 22.34 6.74
CA ASP A 317 -1.71 23.04 7.65
C ASP A 317 -0.48 22.18 8.05
N ILE A 318 -0.52 20.88 7.77
CA ILE A 318 0.57 19.94 8.06
C ILE A 318 1.17 19.32 6.81
N LEU A 319 0.73 19.74 5.62
CA LEU A 319 1.30 19.31 4.35
C LEU A 319 2.62 20.03 4.04
N GLY A 320 3.41 19.46 3.13
CA GLY A 320 4.66 20.07 2.66
C GLY A 320 5.90 19.63 3.46
N VAL A 321 5.79 18.57 4.24
CA VAL A 321 6.97 17.90 4.81
C VAL A 321 7.80 17.32 3.66
N THR A 322 9.08 17.71 3.61
CA THR A 322 10.06 17.16 2.66
C THR A 322 10.99 16.21 3.40
N ALA A 323 11.16 15.01 2.86
CA ALA A 323 12.10 14.05 3.40
C ALA A 323 13.51 14.30 2.84
N GLU A 324 14.46 14.71 3.69
CA GLU A 324 15.88 14.74 3.35
C GLU A 324 16.51 13.37 3.70
N ILE A 325 16.87 12.61 2.68
CA ILE A 325 17.53 11.33 2.86
C ILE A 325 19.00 11.48 2.51
N ASN A 326 19.86 11.40 3.51
CA ASN A 326 21.30 11.29 3.34
C ASN A 326 21.65 9.80 3.17
N VAL A 327 21.93 9.38 1.94
CA VAL A 327 22.31 7.99 1.61
C VAL A 327 23.78 7.92 1.27
#